data_5b0e3394ea213b75fa63a795a218278b
#
_entry.id   5b0e3394ea213b75fa63a795a218278b
#
_cell.length_a   1.000
_cell.length_b   1.000
_cell.length_c   1.000
_cell.angle_alpha   90.00
_cell.angle_beta   90.00
_cell.angle_gamma   90.00
#
_symmetry.space_group_name_H-M   'P 1'
#
loop_
_entity.id
_entity.type
_entity.pdbx_description
1 polymer ?
#
loop_
_entity_poly.entity_id
_entity_poly.type
_entity_poly.pdbx_seq_one_letter_code
_entity_poly.pdbx_strand_id
1 'polypeptide(L)'
;MGYTVYVIEYRKGGIIISTNERKSGRVLLIAGILVAAAALAVFLGSFFWGVSLKNGNTVFPNVCVSGVNIGGMTADEAASALEESLSKTHATRTLTVQLPDRKLVFDPEMANSPLDTKAMVSTAMAYGREGSVFQVLKTYIACKKSAYILDMEDFLQVDTAYIRELIDKTAADVQREMVQSDITMDEENAVITIHLGYNGRTLNADKLYDTVLAAYHSGDLSDINFSYDVVPYDIVDLQSYYEQYCTSAQNAYYDKTTKTVVSEVVGYGFDLIAANAQLALAEEGSVIEIPLQVIEPEITLADYNAKHFPDVLASYDSWHTNNANRTTNLTLACEAINGTVLQPGEVFSFNTVVGERTPEKGYKEGIIYADGGASELEAGGGICQVVSSVYMCALMADLQIVERQPHMYPVSYVLSGCDATVYWGAVDFKFKNTNETPIMIQASVSGGYVHMSFLGVNEHDYTIKMTSECIETIPYTEVEILDESKPAGYREQTQAPHTGYVYWSYKNYYDLNGNFLRTEKCAISEYKKYDAEYTVGPAAAEPEEPEEGGSGFGFSWDDWITAP
;
A
#
# COMPACT_ATOMS: atom_id res chain seq x y z
N MET A 1 -54.72 13.09 44.13
CA MET A 1 -55.34 13.35 42.82
C MET A 1 -56.77 12.83 42.90
N GLY A 2 -57.77 13.74 42.92
CA GLY A 2 -59.17 13.35 42.88
C GLY A 2 -59.60 13.07 41.45
N TYR A 3 -60.12 11.92 41.24
CA TYR A 3 -60.74 11.61 39.93
C TYR A 3 -62.19 12.09 39.98
N THR A 4 -62.53 12.99 39.05
CA THR A 4 -63.94 13.40 38.82
C THR A 4 -64.53 12.42 37.83
N VAL A 5 -65.51 11.62 38.27
CA VAL A 5 -66.24 10.71 37.38
C VAL A 5 -67.42 11.46 36.82
N TYR A 6 -67.39 11.61 35.50
CA TYR A 6 -68.54 12.18 34.78
C TYR A 6 -69.50 11.04 34.39
N VAL A 7 -70.75 11.14 34.79
CA VAL A 7 -71.79 10.24 34.30
C VAL A 7 -72.58 11.00 33.21
N ILE A 8 -72.51 10.46 32.01
CA ILE A 8 -73.25 10.99 30.85
C ILE A 8 -74.51 10.17 30.68
N GLU A 9 -75.67 10.79 30.95
CA GLU A 9 -76.96 10.16 30.71
C GLU A 9 -77.62 10.79 29.44
N TYR A 10 -77.94 9.97 28.49
CA TYR A 10 -78.63 10.39 27.29
C TYR A 10 -80.14 10.29 27.48
N ARG A 11 -80.85 11.45 27.62
CA ARG A 11 -82.32 11.55 27.43
C ARG A 11 -82.62 12.54 26.30
N LYS A 12 -83.67 12.19 25.55
CA LYS A 12 -84.09 12.96 24.39
C LYS A 12 -84.02 14.46 24.59
N GLY A 13 -83.04 15.12 23.97
CA GLY A 13 -83.03 16.57 23.81
C GLY A 13 -81.88 17.36 24.42
N GLY A 14 -80.90 16.72 25.08
CA GLY A 14 -79.74 17.47 25.63
C GLY A 14 -78.82 16.62 26.49
N ILE A 15 -77.58 16.98 26.48
CA ILE A 15 -76.56 16.37 27.38
C ILE A 15 -76.56 17.16 28.69
N ILE A 16 -76.87 16.51 29.79
CA ILE A 16 -76.72 17.11 31.16
C ILE A 16 -75.51 16.46 31.80
N ILE A 17 -74.50 17.26 32.09
CA ILE A 17 -73.31 16.84 32.85
C ILE A 17 -73.57 17.25 34.31
N SER A 18 -73.76 16.28 35.20
CA SER A 18 -73.85 16.55 36.64
C SER A 18 -72.58 16.04 37.35
N THR A 19 -72.00 16.90 38.17
CA THR A 19 -70.89 16.54 39.05
C THR A 19 -71.44 16.10 40.37
N ASN A 20 -71.13 14.92 40.84
CA ASN A 20 -71.54 14.43 42.16
C ASN A 20 -70.36 14.49 43.12
N GLU A 21 -70.27 15.56 43.87
CA GLU A 21 -69.31 15.69 44.99
C GLU A 21 -69.75 14.85 46.16
N ARG A 22 -69.19 13.66 46.29
CA ARG A 22 -69.37 12.90 47.54
C ARG A 22 -68.39 13.40 48.58
N LYS A 23 -68.89 13.80 49.74
CA LYS A 23 -68.16 14.16 50.97
C LYS A 23 -67.29 13.00 51.49
N SER A 24 -66.06 12.86 50.97
CA SER A 24 -65.12 11.77 51.34
C SER A 24 -64.08 12.20 52.38
N GLY A 25 -64.12 13.41 52.89
CA GLY A 25 -63.09 13.92 53.81
C GLY A 25 -62.87 13.09 55.10
N ARG A 26 -63.91 12.51 55.64
CA ARG A 26 -63.76 11.70 56.88
C ARG A 26 -63.24 10.28 56.66
N VAL A 27 -63.59 9.67 55.55
CA VAL A 27 -63.06 8.32 55.16
C VAL A 27 -61.58 8.36 54.80
N LEU A 28 -61.13 9.40 54.12
CA LEU A 28 -59.73 9.63 53.80
C LEU A 28 -58.88 9.91 55.04
N LEU A 29 -59.45 10.66 56.01
CA LEU A 29 -58.74 10.93 57.27
C LEU A 29 -58.58 9.65 58.14
N ILE A 30 -59.60 8.80 58.21
CA ILE A 30 -59.55 7.54 58.96
C ILE A 30 -58.63 6.57 58.29
N ALA A 31 -58.66 6.45 56.95
CA ALA A 31 -57.72 5.62 56.15
C ALA A 31 -56.29 6.12 56.38
N GLY A 32 -56.03 7.42 56.32
CA GLY A 32 -54.72 8.01 56.61
C GLY A 32 -54.18 7.71 58.03
N ILE A 33 -55.04 7.76 59.02
CA ILE A 33 -54.66 7.42 60.40
C ILE A 33 -54.37 5.92 60.54
N LEU A 34 -55.14 5.05 59.88
CA LEU A 34 -54.89 3.61 59.90
C LEU A 34 -53.59 3.23 59.14
N VAL A 35 -53.31 3.89 58.05
CA VAL A 35 -52.05 3.71 57.33
C VAL A 35 -50.86 4.22 58.17
N ALA A 36 -51.00 5.38 58.80
CA ALA A 36 -49.93 5.90 59.67
C ALA A 36 -49.71 5.01 60.91
N ALA A 37 -50.80 4.50 61.54
CA ALA A 37 -50.70 3.54 62.62
C ALA A 37 -50.05 2.20 62.19
N ALA A 38 -50.40 1.69 61.04
CA ALA A 38 -49.77 0.51 60.48
C ALA A 38 -48.29 0.75 60.18
N ALA A 39 -47.94 1.89 59.57
CA ALA A 39 -46.57 2.29 59.31
C ALA A 39 -45.75 2.41 60.60
N LEU A 40 -46.33 3.01 61.63
CA LEU A 40 -45.71 3.15 62.97
C LEU A 40 -45.51 1.77 63.61
N ALA A 41 -46.49 0.89 63.51
CA ALA A 41 -46.39 -0.48 64.03
C ALA A 41 -45.29 -1.29 63.29
N VAL A 42 -45.20 -1.16 61.98
CA VAL A 42 -44.10 -1.77 61.15
C VAL A 42 -42.76 -1.14 61.59
N PHE A 43 -42.70 0.16 61.73
CA PHE A 43 -41.47 0.84 62.15
C PHE A 43 -41.01 0.39 63.53
N LEU A 44 -41.90 0.39 64.54
CA LEU A 44 -41.59 -0.04 65.91
C LEU A 44 -41.25 -1.54 65.95
N GLY A 45 -42.01 -2.38 65.19
CA GLY A 45 -41.73 -3.80 65.08
C GLY A 45 -40.34 -4.05 64.45
N SER A 46 -40.02 -3.36 63.36
CA SER A 46 -38.72 -3.40 62.75
C SER A 46 -37.59 -2.91 63.65
N PHE A 47 -37.85 -1.84 64.41
CA PHE A 47 -36.88 -1.30 65.37
C PHE A 47 -36.57 -2.31 66.47
N PHE A 48 -37.62 -2.82 67.20
CA PHE A 48 -37.41 -3.80 68.26
C PHE A 48 -36.82 -5.10 67.79
N TRP A 49 -37.23 -5.55 66.59
CA TRP A 49 -36.61 -6.72 65.95
C TRP A 49 -35.14 -6.50 65.66
N GLY A 50 -34.77 -5.36 65.05
CA GLY A 50 -33.39 -4.99 64.81
C GLY A 50 -32.56 -4.85 66.09
N VAL A 51 -33.13 -4.29 67.21
CA VAL A 51 -32.48 -4.27 68.55
C VAL A 51 -32.23 -5.69 69.08
N SER A 52 -33.20 -6.59 68.91
CA SER A 52 -33.05 -7.98 69.32
C SER A 52 -31.95 -8.69 68.54
N LEU A 53 -31.87 -8.42 67.24
CA LEU A 53 -30.82 -8.99 66.37
C LEU A 53 -29.42 -8.41 66.70
N LYS A 54 -29.35 -7.10 67.07
CA LYS A 54 -28.10 -6.47 67.46
C LYS A 54 -27.49 -7.06 68.73
N ASN A 55 -28.35 -7.41 69.68
CA ASN A 55 -27.97 -7.96 70.99
C ASN A 55 -28.06 -9.51 71.01
N GLY A 56 -28.31 -10.13 69.87
CA GLY A 56 -28.46 -11.59 69.83
C GLY A 56 -27.10 -12.33 70.01
N ASN A 57 -27.20 -13.52 70.60
CA ASN A 57 -26.05 -14.39 70.91
C ASN A 57 -25.81 -15.51 69.87
N THR A 58 -26.42 -15.41 68.66
CA THR A 58 -26.26 -16.41 67.58
C THR A 58 -25.76 -15.74 66.32
N VAL A 59 -24.95 -16.39 65.54
CA VAL A 59 -24.46 -15.94 64.22
C VAL A 59 -25.64 -15.66 63.28
N PHE A 60 -25.55 -14.65 62.40
CA PHE A 60 -26.62 -14.39 61.44
C PHE A 60 -26.81 -15.57 60.47
N PRO A 61 -28.07 -15.77 59.94
CA PRO A 61 -28.36 -16.90 59.05
C PRO A 61 -27.46 -16.93 57.85
N ASN A 62 -27.13 -18.13 57.39
CA ASN A 62 -26.30 -18.34 56.20
C ASN A 62 -24.91 -17.64 56.21
N VAL A 63 -24.38 -17.36 57.38
CA VAL A 63 -22.98 -16.95 57.54
C VAL A 63 -22.14 -18.22 57.52
N CYS A 64 -21.23 -18.32 56.56
CA CYS A 64 -20.30 -19.42 56.40
C CYS A 64 -18.88 -18.92 56.70
N VAL A 65 -18.12 -19.72 57.40
CA VAL A 65 -16.72 -19.52 57.70
C VAL A 65 -15.94 -20.72 57.17
N SER A 66 -14.99 -20.53 56.28
CA SER A 66 -14.18 -21.61 55.71
C SER A 66 -15.01 -22.79 55.17
N GLY A 67 -16.15 -22.49 54.50
CA GLY A 67 -17.06 -23.53 53.94
C GLY A 67 -18.02 -24.15 54.96
N VAL A 68 -17.86 -23.90 56.24
CA VAL A 68 -18.75 -24.37 57.30
C VAL A 68 -19.84 -23.33 57.56
N ASN A 69 -21.11 -23.73 57.36
CA ASN A 69 -22.23 -22.83 57.67
C ASN A 69 -22.48 -22.86 59.19
N ILE A 70 -22.14 -21.74 59.85
CA ILE A 70 -22.35 -21.53 61.29
C ILE A 70 -23.55 -20.63 61.59
N GLY A 71 -24.35 -20.30 60.57
CA GLY A 71 -25.51 -19.44 60.69
C GLY A 71 -26.56 -19.96 61.64
N GLY A 72 -26.96 -19.12 62.61
CA GLY A 72 -27.92 -19.50 63.67
C GLY A 72 -27.31 -20.15 64.90
N MET A 73 -26.03 -20.50 64.90
CA MET A 73 -25.32 -21.11 66.01
C MET A 73 -24.91 -20.11 67.07
N THR A 74 -24.82 -20.52 68.32
CA THR A 74 -24.15 -19.80 69.40
C THR A 74 -22.64 -19.82 69.23
N ALA A 75 -21.90 -18.98 69.97
CA ALA A 75 -20.45 -18.94 69.85
C ALA A 75 -19.78 -20.31 70.14
N ASP A 76 -20.25 -21.03 71.14
CA ASP A 76 -19.71 -22.35 71.53
C ASP A 76 -20.04 -23.42 70.51
N GLU A 77 -21.28 -23.42 69.96
CA GLU A 77 -21.71 -24.35 68.92
C GLU A 77 -20.91 -24.09 67.62
N ALA A 78 -20.72 -22.81 67.25
CA ALA A 78 -19.94 -22.42 66.07
C ALA A 78 -18.45 -22.79 66.21
N ALA A 79 -17.86 -22.58 67.41
CA ALA A 79 -16.47 -22.97 67.65
C ALA A 79 -16.29 -24.48 67.54
N SER A 80 -17.21 -25.28 68.15
CA SER A 80 -17.17 -26.72 68.06
C SER A 80 -17.37 -27.24 66.65
N ALA A 81 -18.28 -26.64 65.89
CA ALA A 81 -18.51 -27.00 64.47
C ALA A 81 -17.29 -26.68 63.57
N LEU A 82 -16.66 -25.52 63.83
CA LEU A 82 -15.44 -25.17 63.09
C LEU A 82 -14.27 -26.07 63.49
N GLU A 83 -14.10 -26.38 64.76
CA GLU A 83 -13.03 -27.24 65.26
C GLU A 83 -13.17 -28.67 64.77
N GLU A 84 -14.37 -29.24 64.78
CA GLU A 84 -14.65 -30.60 64.24
C GLU A 84 -14.44 -30.66 62.73
N SER A 85 -14.86 -29.65 62.01
CA SER A 85 -14.79 -29.61 60.55
C SER A 85 -13.38 -29.28 60.02
N LEU A 86 -12.65 -28.40 60.70
CA LEU A 86 -11.41 -27.84 60.17
C LEU A 86 -10.13 -28.48 60.74
N SER A 87 -10.15 -29.00 62.01
CA SER A 87 -8.94 -29.53 62.64
C SER A 87 -8.45 -30.86 62.05
N LYS A 88 -9.32 -31.65 61.45
CA LYS A 88 -8.97 -32.93 60.80
C LYS A 88 -8.55 -32.79 59.34
N THR A 89 -8.79 -31.64 58.73
CA THR A 89 -8.75 -31.48 57.28
C THR A 89 -7.51 -30.68 56.81
N HIS A 90 -6.99 -29.77 57.63
CA HIS A 90 -5.98 -28.79 57.16
C HIS A 90 -4.52 -29.22 57.24
N ALA A 91 -4.14 -30.12 58.19
CA ALA A 91 -2.72 -30.37 58.46
C ALA A 91 -2.02 -31.33 57.47
N THR A 92 -2.75 -32.07 56.65
CA THR A 92 -2.17 -33.15 55.81
C THR A 92 -2.71 -33.23 54.41
N ARG A 93 -3.66 -32.39 53.98
CA ARG A 93 -4.21 -32.42 52.62
C ARG A 93 -3.44 -31.52 51.66
N THR A 94 -2.95 -32.12 50.62
CA THR A 94 -2.32 -31.40 49.51
C THR A 94 -3.40 -30.83 48.59
N LEU A 95 -3.37 -29.54 48.34
CA LEU A 95 -4.16 -28.92 47.30
C LEU A 95 -3.48 -29.14 45.93
N THR A 96 -4.23 -29.66 44.98
CA THR A 96 -3.75 -29.87 43.62
C THR A 96 -4.61 -29.09 42.64
N VAL A 97 -3.97 -28.29 41.78
CA VAL A 97 -4.61 -27.71 40.62
C VAL A 97 -4.27 -28.54 39.39
N GLN A 98 -5.31 -29.05 38.74
CA GLN A 98 -5.21 -29.79 37.48
C GLN A 98 -5.25 -28.78 36.34
N LEU A 99 -4.13 -28.59 35.65
CA LEU A 99 -4.02 -27.81 34.40
C LEU A 99 -4.12 -28.79 33.22
N PRO A 100 -4.42 -28.36 32.00
CA PRO A 100 -4.62 -29.24 30.84
C PRO A 100 -3.43 -30.17 30.52
N ASP A 101 -2.20 -29.73 30.77
CA ASP A 101 -0.97 -30.45 30.42
C ASP A 101 -0.10 -30.79 31.65
N ARG A 102 -0.48 -30.35 32.86
CA ARG A 102 0.30 -30.57 34.09
C ARG A 102 -0.52 -30.40 35.35
N LYS A 103 0.10 -30.75 36.48
CA LYS A 103 -0.47 -30.54 37.80
C LYS A 103 0.38 -29.56 38.57
N LEU A 104 -0.27 -28.61 39.23
CA LEU A 104 0.34 -27.71 40.20
C LEU A 104 -0.03 -28.22 41.60
N VAL A 105 0.98 -28.59 42.38
CA VAL A 105 0.81 -29.19 43.71
C VAL A 105 1.36 -28.23 44.75
N PHE A 106 0.51 -27.82 45.70
CA PHE A 106 0.93 -26.97 46.82
C PHE A 106 1.37 -27.84 47.99
N ASP A 107 2.63 -27.68 48.40
CA ASP A 107 3.19 -28.43 49.54
C ASP A 107 2.49 -28.04 50.83
N PRO A 108 1.85 -28.97 51.56
CA PRO A 108 1.10 -28.64 52.74
C PRO A 108 2.00 -28.11 53.89
N GLU A 109 3.27 -28.49 53.98
CA GLU A 109 4.18 -27.97 55.00
C GLU A 109 4.53 -26.51 54.76
N MET A 110 4.55 -26.10 53.48
CA MET A 110 4.86 -24.71 53.08
C MET A 110 3.62 -23.78 53.08
N ALA A 111 2.43 -24.32 52.83
CA ALA A 111 1.20 -23.55 52.63
C ALA A 111 0.29 -23.48 53.85
N ASN A 112 0.43 -24.31 54.85
CA ASN A 112 -0.56 -24.46 55.95
C ASN A 112 -0.13 -23.84 57.28
N SER A 113 -1.12 -23.37 58.03
CA SER A 113 -0.96 -22.80 59.37
C SER A 113 -2.15 -23.16 60.30
N PRO A 114 -1.96 -23.16 61.64
CA PRO A 114 -3.02 -23.52 62.58
C PRO A 114 -4.14 -22.46 62.59
N LEU A 115 -5.37 -22.90 62.64
CA LEU A 115 -6.59 -22.13 62.63
C LEU A 115 -6.93 -21.57 64.03
N ASP A 116 -7.11 -20.26 64.19
CA ASP A 116 -7.67 -19.65 65.37
C ASP A 116 -9.22 -19.61 65.28
N THR A 117 -9.84 -20.79 65.64
CA THR A 117 -11.30 -20.93 65.62
C THR A 117 -12.04 -19.96 66.51
N LYS A 118 -11.42 -19.52 67.62
CA LYS A 118 -12.07 -18.55 68.55
C LYS A 118 -12.14 -17.13 67.95
N ALA A 119 -11.09 -16.71 67.30
CA ALA A 119 -11.09 -15.44 66.61
C ALA A 119 -12.06 -15.44 65.43
N MET A 120 -12.12 -16.54 64.67
CA MET A 120 -13.10 -16.73 63.59
C MET A 120 -14.54 -16.56 64.06
N VAL A 121 -14.90 -17.25 65.13
CA VAL A 121 -16.26 -17.16 65.73
C VAL A 121 -16.54 -15.74 66.20
N SER A 122 -15.59 -15.11 66.86
CA SER A 122 -15.75 -13.72 67.35
C SER A 122 -16.08 -12.76 66.19
N THR A 123 -15.39 -12.89 65.07
CA THR A 123 -15.64 -12.06 63.88
C THR A 123 -16.98 -12.38 63.23
N ALA A 124 -17.36 -13.67 63.13
CA ALA A 124 -18.67 -14.09 62.62
C ALA A 124 -19.82 -13.58 63.48
N MET A 125 -19.67 -13.59 64.80
CA MET A 125 -20.64 -13.05 65.76
C MET A 125 -20.78 -11.51 65.66
N ALA A 126 -19.71 -10.78 65.37
CA ALA A 126 -19.71 -9.34 65.17
C ALA A 126 -20.34 -8.93 63.83
N TYR A 127 -20.29 -9.83 62.84
CA TYR A 127 -20.74 -9.50 61.49
C TYR A 127 -22.18 -9.01 61.43
N GLY A 128 -22.38 -7.86 60.78
CA GLY A 128 -23.67 -7.25 60.52
C GLY A 128 -24.32 -6.63 61.77
N ARG A 129 -23.66 -6.66 62.94
CA ARG A 129 -24.17 -6.07 64.19
C ARG A 129 -23.69 -4.62 64.44
N GLU A 130 -22.81 -4.15 63.60
CA GLU A 130 -22.34 -2.75 63.65
C GLU A 130 -23.33 -1.80 62.94
N GLY A 131 -23.32 -0.51 63.36
CA GLY A 131 -24.15 0.50 62.76
C GLY A 131 -25.54 0.65 63.36
N SER A 132 -26.47 1.26 62.60
CA SER A 132 -27.84 1.50 63.04
C SER A 132 -28.69 0.24 63.06
N VAL A 133 -29.73 0.21 63.96
CA VAL A 133 -30.64 -0.95 64.06
C VAL A 133 -31.27 -1.37 62.75
N PHE A 134 -31.54 -0.44 61.84
CA PHE A 134 -32.08 -0.73 60.52
C PHE A 134 -31.04 -1.31 59.58
N GLN A 135 -29.79 -0.93 59.71
CA GLN A 135 -28.68 -1.55 58.97
C GLN A 135 -28.51 -3.02 59.38
N VAL A 136 -28.52 -3.28 60.68
CA VAL A 136 -28.49 -4.65 61.24
C VAL A 136 -29.63 -5.49 60.69
N LEU A 137 -30.88 -4.98 60.70
CA LEU A 137 -32.04 -5.68 60.16
C LEU A 137 -31.90 -5.94 58.63
N LYS A 138 -31.43 -4.93 57.88
CA LYS A 138 -31.17 -5.08 56.42
C LYS A 138 -30.16 -6.18 56.15
N THR A 139 -29.06 -6.22 56.90
CA THR A 139 -28.01 -7.24 56.76
C THR A 139 -28.55 -8.64 57.12
N TYR A 140 -29.31 -8.75 58.21
CA TYR A 140 -29.95 -10.02 58.59
C TYR A 140 -30.89 -10.57 57.50
N ILE A 141 -31.71 -9.70 56.89
CA ILE A 141 -32.60 -10.09 55.79
C ILE A 141 -31.81 -10.49 54.55
N ALA A 142 -30.70 -9.79 54.27
CA ALA A 142 -29.80 -10.12 53.18
C ALA A 142 -29.19 -11.51 53.39
N CYS A 143 -28.71 -11.80 54.59
CA CYS A 143 -28.17 -13.13 54.95
C CYS A 143 -29.17 -14.26 54.78
N LYS A 144 -30.50 -13.99 55.02
CA LYS A 144 -31.54 -15.01 54.76
C LYS A 144 -31.75 -15.32 53.28
N LYS A 145 -31.39 -14.41 52.38
CA LYS A 145 -31.60 -14.58 50.92
C LYS A 145 -30.40 -15.16 50.20
N SER A 146 -29.19 -14.87 50.67
CA SER A 146 -27.92 -15.30 50.10
C SER A 146 -26.92 -15.64 51.21
N ALA A 147 -26.10 -16.63 51.01
CA ALA A 147 -25.00 -16.96 51.91
C ALA A 147 -24.01 -15.77 51.93
N TYR A 148 -23.49 -15.49 53.10
CA TYR A 148 -22.38 -14.56 53.32
C TYR A 148 -21.15 -15.38 53.71
N ILE A 149 -20.13 -15.34 52.92
CA ILE A 149 -18.85 -16.00 53.19
C ILE A 149 -17.95 -14.95 53.85
N LEU A 150 -17.52 -15.25 55.07
CA LEU A 150 -16.49 -14.46 55.74
C LEU A 150 -15.13 -14.88 55.15
N ASP A 151 -14.44 -13.88 54.64
CA ASP A 151 -13.05 -14.01 54.28
C ASP A 151 -12.20 -13.95 55.56
N MET A 152 -11.41 -14.98 55.75
CA MET A 152 -10.70 -15.21 57.00
C MET A 152 -9.18 -15.13 56.81
N GLU A 153 -8.72 -14.34 55.86
CA GLU A 153 -7.28 -14.12 55.62
C GLU A 153 -6.50 -13.81 56.89
N ASP A 154 -7.10 -13.02 57.80
CA ASP A 154 -6.48 -12.63 59.08
C ASP A 154 -6.36 -13.78 60.10
N PHE A 155 -7.02 -14.92 59.86
CA PHE A 155 -7.06 -16.06 60.78
C PHE A 155 -6.37 -17.34 60.24
N LEU A 156 -6.02 -17.30 58.96
CA LEU A 156 -5.21 -18.33 58.31
C LEU A 156 -3.84 -17.72 58.03
N GLN A 157 -2.83 -18.23 58.71
CA GLN A 157 -1.46 -17.90 58.30
C GLN A 157 -1.07 -18.77 57.08
N VAL A 158 -1.87 -18.76 56.03
CA VAL A 158 -1.49 -19.35 54.78
C VAL A 158 -0.29 -18.55 54.24
N ASP A 159 0.78 -19.23 53.83
CA ASP A 159 1.88 -18.55 53.18
C ASP A 159 1.48 -18.09 51.79
N THR A 160 0.86 -16.93 51.75
CA THR A 160 0.38 -16.30 50.52
C THR A 160 1.54 -15.98 49.55
N ALA A 161 2.73 -15.74 50.08
CA ALA A 161 3.91 -15.47 49.26
C ALA A 161 4.38 -16.72 48.50
N TYR A 162 4.44 -17.86 49.21
CA TYR A 162 4.76 -19.15 48.57
C TYR A 162 3.73 -19.54 47.49
N ILE A 163 2.44 -19.39 47.80
CA ILE A 163 1.37 -19.65 46.84
C ILE A 163 1.49 -18.78 45.60
N ARG A 164 1.71 -17.48 45.81
CA ARG A 164 1.87 -16.52 44.72
C ARG A 164 3.08 -16.82 43.86
N GLU A 165 4.24 -17.07 44.46
CA GLU A 165 5.49 -17.37 43.75
C GLU A 165 5.33 -18.63 42.88
N LEU A 166 4.71 -19.69 43.43
CA LEU A 166 4.51 -20.94 42.70
C LEU A 166 3.56 -20.75 41.51
N ILE A 167 2.48 -19.96 41.67
CA ILE A 167 1.55 -19.66 40.59
C ILE A 167 2.20 -18.78 39.53
N ASP A 168 2.91 -17.72 39.93
CA ASP A 168 3.57 -16.80 38.97
C ASP A 168 4.65 -17.51 38.17
N LYS A 169 5.44 -18.38 38.81
CA LYS A 169 6.39 -19.23 38.12
C LYS A 169 5.70 -20.15 37.11
N THR A 170 4.60 -20.79 37.54
CA THR A 170 3.84 -21.66 36.66
C THR A 170 3.22 -20.87 35.48
N ALA A 171 2.72 -19.65 35.74
CA ALA A 171 2.17 -18.78 34.70
C ALA A 171 3.24 -18.41 33.67
N ALA A 172 4.45 -18.05 34.13
CA ALA A 172 5.57 -17.76 33.24
C ALA A 172 5.98 -19.00 32.41
N ASP A 173 6.03 -20.18 33.04
CA ASP A 173 6.42 -21.44 32.39
C ASP A 173 5.42 -21.91 31.32
N VAL A 174 4.13 -21.57 31.43
CA VAL A 174 3.09 -22.00 30.49
C VAL A 174 2.74 -20.93 29.46
N GLN A 175 3.15 -19.70 29.67
CA GLN A 175 2.89 -18.61 28.75
C GLN A 175 3.45 -18.92 27.38
N ARG A 176 2.61 -18.77 26.36
CA ARG A 176 2.99 -18.89 24.95
C ARG A 176 2.29 -17.79 24.17
N GLU A 177 3.07 -16.99 23.44
CA GLU A 177 2.48 -16.02 22.52
C GLU A 177 1.79 -16.73 21.36
N MET A 178 0.70 -16.15 20.87
CA MET A 178 0.03 -16.62 19.67
C MET A 178 0.91 -16.30 18.47
N VAL A 179 1.07 -17.27 17.59
CA VAL A 179 1.75 -17.13 16.30
C VAL A 179 0.74 -17.43 15.22
N GLN A 180 0.54 -16.52 14.29
CA GLN A 180 -0.33 -16.73 13.14
C GLN A 180 0.28 -17.73 12.15
N SER A 181 -0.59 -18.36 11.37
CA SER A 181 -0.16 -19.18 10.24
C SER A 181 0.42 -18.30 9.15
N ASP A 182 1.43 -18.79 8.44
CA ASP A 182 2.02 -18.18 7.25
C ASP A 182 1.81 -19.08 6.04
N ILE A 183 1.50 -18.47 4.90
CA ILE A 183 1.28 -19.19 3.64
C ILE A 183 2.19 -18.55 2.59
N THR A 184 2.99 -19.38 1.96
CA THR A 184 3.87 -18.99 0.87
C THR A 184 3.59 -19.82 -0.37
N MET A 185 3.67 -19.21 -1.54
CA MET A 185 3.57 -19.87 -2.83
C MET A 185 4.94 -19.81 -3.51
N ASP A 186 5.45 -20.95 -3.89
CA ASP A 186 6.66 -21.12 -4.68
C ASP A 186 6.25 -21.58 -6.08
N GLU A 187 6.27 -20.63 -7.02
CA GLU A 187 5.89 -20.89 -8.42
C GLU A 187 6.94 -21.74 -9.14
N GLU A 188 8.22 -21.61 -8.77
CA GLU A 188 9.31 -22.35 -9.40
C GLU A 188 9.24 -23.86 -9.07
N ASN A 189 8.94 -24.19 -7.80
CA ASN A 189 8.78 -25.55 -7.33
C ASN A 189 7.33 -26.05 -7.41
N ALA A 190 6.41 -25.20 -7.83
CA ALA A 190 4.98 -25.48 -7.94
C ALA A 190 4.36 -26.04 -6.63
N VAL A 191 4.58 -25.34 -5.51
CA VAL A 191 4.10 -25.75 -4.20
C VAL A 191 3.61 -24.57 -3.36
N ILE A 192 2.52 -24.80 -2.60
CA ILE A 192 2.11 -23.90 -1.53
C ILE A 192 2.59 -24.52 -0.22
N THR A 193 3.32 -23.77 0.57
CA THR A 193 3.77 -24.17 1.90
C THR A 193 3.00 -23.37 2.95
N ILE A 194 2.35 -24.10 3.87
CA ILE A 194 1.61 -23.54 4.99
C ILE A 194 2.36 -23.88 6.27
N HIS A 195 2.86 -22.88 6.97
CA HIS A 195 3.35 -23.02 8.33
C HIS A 195 2.20 -22.72 9.29
N LEU A 196 1.64 -23.74 9.92
CA LEU A 196 0.55 -23.53 10.87
C LEU A 196 1.03 -22.82 12.11
N GLY A 197 0.21 -21.91 12.58
CA GLY A 197 0.46 -21.13 13.77
C GLY A 197 0.34 -21.91 15.06
N TYR A 198 0.53 -21.22 16.15
CA TYR A 198 0.35 -21.72 17.52
C TYR A 198 -0.68 -20.87 18.23
N ASN A 199 -1.62 -21.53 18.93
CA ASN A 199 -2.49 -20.79 19.84
C ASN A 199 -1.66 -20.12 20.94
N GLY A 200 -1.94 -18.86 21.20
CA GLY A 200 -1.47 -18.18 22.39
C GLY A 200 -2.15 -18.80 23.63
N ARG A 201 -1.42 -18.91 24.72
CA ARG A 201 -1.99 -19.36 25.98
C ARG A 201 -1.39 -18.60 27.14
N THR A 202 -2.24 -18.26 28.10
CA THR A 202 -1.84 -17.64 29.36
C THR A 202 -2.57 -18.30 30.52
N LEU A 203 -1.92 -18.38 31.66
CA LEU A 203 -2.57 -18.74 32.91
C LEU A 203 -2.94 -17.43 33.61
N ASN A 204 -4.24 -17.27 33.91
CA ASN A 204 -4.69 -16.11 34.70
C ASN A 204 -4.27 -16.33 36.17
N ALA A 205 -3.07 -15.84 36.48
CA ALA A 205 -2.42 -16.02 37.78
C ALA A 205 -3.25 -15.42 38.92
N ASP A 206 -3.87 -14.24 38.72
CA ASP A 206 -4.66 -13.60 39.73
C ASP A 206 -5.93 -14.41 40.06
N LYS A 207 -6.67 -14.81 39.03
CA LYS A 207 -7.85 -15.67 39.20
C LYS A 207 -7.53 -17.02 39.82
N LEU A 208 -6.41 -17.63 39.45
CA LEU A 208 -5.96 -18.87 40.05
C LEU A 208 -5.56 -18.67 41.50
N TYR A 209 -4.84 -17.59 41.82
CA TYR A 209 -4.45 -17.22 43.16
C TYR A 209 -5.68 -17.04 44.07
N ASP A 210 -6.68 -16.25 43.64
CA ASP A 210 -7.92 -16.06 44.36
C ASP A 210 -8.68 -17.38 44.59
N THR A 211 -8.69 -18.25 43.57
CA THR A 211 -9.34 -19.57 43.67
C THR A 211 -8.62 -20.48 44.68
N VAL A 212 -7.29 -20.48 44.67
CA VAL A 212 -6.47 -21.26 45.61
C VAL A 212 -6.64 -20.74 47.02
N LEU A 213 -6.62 -19.43 47.26
CA LEU A 213 -6.86 -18.82 48.56
C LEU A 213 -8.27 -19.15 49.07
N ALA A 214 -9.29 -19.03 48.21
CA ALA A 214 -10.66 -19.41 48.58
C ALA A 214 -10.75 -20.89 48.99
N ALA A 215 -10.04 -21.81 48.36
CA ALA A 215 -9.96 -23.20 48.77
C ALA A 215 -9.34 -23.40 50.15
N TYR A 216 -8.23 -22.69 50.44
CA TYR A 216 -7.62 -22.70 51.77
C TYR A 216 -8.53 -22.09 52.82
N HIS A 217 -9.18 -20.96 52.52
CA HIS A 217 -10.10 -20.28 53.43
C HIS A 217 -11.36 -21.10 53.72
N SER A 218 -11.89 -21.82 52.73
CA SER A 218 -13.06 -22.67 52.92
C SER A 218 -12.74 -24.03 53.57
N GLY A 219 -11.47 -24.44 53.59
CA GLY A 219 -11.04 -25.77 53.98
C GLY A 219 -11.38 -26.88 53.01
N ASP A 220 -11.91 -26.56 51.84
CA ASP A 220 -12.15 -27.50 50.75
C ASP A 220 -10.91 -27.59 49.88
N LEU A 221 -10.04 -28.54 50.18
CA LEU A 221 -8.80 -28.82 49.46
C LEU A 221 -8.98 -29.93 48.40
N SER A 222 -10.18 -30.05 47.83
CA SER A 222 -10.39 -30.93 46.66
C SER A 222 -9.62 -30.41 45.43
N ASP A 223 -9.34 -31.31 44.50
CA ASP A 223 -8.65 -30.97 43.27
C ASP A 223 -9.39 -29.84 42.50
N ILE A 224 -8.67 -28.78 42.17
CA ILE A 224 -9.19 -27.67 41.38
C ILE A 224 -8.86 -27.92 39.90
N ASN A 225 -9.87 -27.96 39.05
CA ASN A 225 -9.66 -27.95 37.60
C ASN A 225 -9.56 -26.48 37.11
N PHE A 226 -8.45 -26.13 36.50
CA PHE A 226 -8.23 -24.81 35.98
C PHE A 226 -7.72 -24.87 34.54
N SER A 227 -8.17 -23.96 33.68
CA SER A 227 -7.83 -23.93 32.26
C SER A 227 -6.97 -22.69 31.94
N TYR A 228 -6.23 -22.79 30.85
CA TYR A 228 -5.58 -21.63 30.28
C TYR A 228 -6.58 -20.76 29.53
N ASP A 229 -6.32 -19.47 29.53
CA ASP A 229 -6.93 -18.57 28.57
C ASP A 229 -6.21 -18.76 27.24
N VAL A 230 -6.97 -19.14 26.20
CA VAL A 230 -6.42 -19.45 24.87
C VAL A 230 -6.82 -18.35 23.91
N VAL A 231 -5.82 -17.80 23.19
CA VAL A 231 -6.02 -16.92 22.05
C VAL A 231 -5.73 -17.74 20.79
N PRO A 232 -6.74 -18.15 20.05
CA PRO A 232 -6.54 -18.98 18.87
C PRO A 232 -5.87 -18.16 17.77
N TYR A 233 -5.00 -18.82 17.00
CA TYR A 233 -4.55 -18.27 15.72
C TYR A 233 -5.69 -18.38 14.70
N ASP A 234 -5.64 -17.55 13.65
CA ASP A 234 -6.67 -17.53 12.62
C ASP A 234 -6.63 -18.83 11.80
N ILE A 235 -7.81 -19.34 11.50
CA ILE A 235 -7.95 -20.51 10.63
C ILE A 235 -7.52 -20.11 9.22
N VAL A 236 -6.65 -20.92 8.61
CA VAL A 236 -6.23 -20.74 7.22
C VAL A 236 -7.42 -20.93 6.29
N ASP A 237 -7.80 -19.88 5.58
CA ASP A 237 -8.88 -19.93 4.58
C ASP A 237 -8.29 -20.25 3.19
N LEU A 238 -8.18 -21.54 2.89
CA LEU A 238 -7.70 -22.02 1.59
C LEU A 238 -8.66 -21.69 0.44
N GLN A 239 -9.95 -21.46 0.71
CA GLN A 239 -10.90 -21.05 -0.32
C GLN A 239 -10.58 -19.64 -0.82
N SER A 240 -10.41 -18.67 0.09
CA SER A 240 -10.01 -17.31 -0.26
C SER A 240 -8.64 -17.29 -0.95
N TYR A 241 -7.71 -18.13 -0.48
CA TYR A 241 -6.39 -18.24 -1.12
C TYR A 241 -6.50 -18.81 -2.54
N TYR A 242 -7.33 -19.85 -2.74
CA TYR A 242 -7.60 -20.41 -4.06
C TYR A 242 -8.19 -19.36 -5.01
N GLU A 243 -9.18 -18.60 -4.57
CA GLU A 243 -9.82 -17.55 -5.37
C GLU A 243 -8.85 -16.41 -5.74
N GLN A 244 -7.91 -16.11 -4.88
CA GLN A 244 -6.93 -15.04 -5.08
C GLN A 244 -5.78 -15.45 -6.01
N TYR A 245 -5.25 -16.66 -5.88
CA TYR A 245 -4.00 -17.07 -6.53
C TYR A 245 -4.17 -18.14 -7.60
N CYS A 246 -5.25 -18.93 -7.57
CA CYS A 246 -5.51 -19.91 -8.59
C CYS A 246 -6.26 -19.27 -9.75
N THR A 247 -5.60 -19.16 -10.88
CA THR A 247 -6.11 -18.54 -12.09
C THR A 247 -5.99 -19.49 -13.26
N SER A 248 -6.89 -19.36 -14.24
CA SER A 248 -6.72 -20.05 -15.51
C SER A 248 -5.59 -19.40 -16.31
N ALA A 249 -4.85 -20.20 -17.09
CA ALA A 249 -3.89 -19.69 -18.03
C ALA A 249 -4.54 -18.73 -19.03
N GLN A 250 -3.82 -17.70 -19.41
CA GLN A 250 -4.23 -16.77 -20.45
C GLN A 250 -3.20 -16.78 -21.58
N ASN A 251 -3.68 -16.86 -22.80
CA ASN A 251 -2.83 -16.80 -24.00
C ASN A 251 -2.31 -15.39 -24.22
N ALA A 252 -1.14 -15.26 -24.81
CA ALA A 252 -0.68 -13.99 -25.33
C ALA A 252 -1.66 -13.47 -26.39
N TYR A 253 -1.95 -12.17 -26.36
CA TYR A 253 -2.92 -11.53 -27.25
C TYR A 253 -2.56 -10.07 -27.55
N TYR A 254 -3.08 -9.56 -28.65
CA TYR A 254 -2.99 -8.14 -28.99
C TYR A 254 -4.08 -7.32 -28.27
N ASP A 255 -3.65 -6.36 -27.46
CA ASP A 255 -4.55 -5.37 -26.83
C ASP A 255 -4.70 -4.15 -27.76
N LYS A 256 -5.94 -3.93 -28.22
CA LYS A 256 -6.29 -2.80 -29.10
C LYS A 256 -6.20 -1.45 -28.40
N THR A 257 -6.26 -1.40 -27.08
CA THR A 257 -6.24 -0.15 -26.30
C THR A 257 -4.81 0.36 -26.14
N THR A 258 -3.91 -0.52 -25.71
CA THR A 258 -2.49 -0.21 -25.53
C THR A 258 -1.72 -0.31 -26.84
N LYS A 259 -2.28 -0.98 -27.85
CA LYS A 259 -1.65 -1.30 -29.14
C LYS A 259 -0.35 -2.11 -28.99
N THR A 260 -0.31 -2.98 -28.00
CA THR A 260 0.83 -3.86 -27.72
C THR A 260 0.37 -5.30 -27.63
N VAL A 261 1.32 -6.24 -27.73
CA VAL A 261 1.06 -7.63 -27.41
C VAL A 261 1.23 -7.82 -25.91
N VAL A 262 0.19 -8.31 -25.26
CA VAL A 262 0.21 -8.68 -23.84
C VAL A 262 0.73 -10.11 -23.75
N SER A 263 1.69 -10.33 -22.85
CA SER A 263 2.24 -11.65 -22.59
C SER A 263 1.19 -12.60 -22.04
N GLU A 264 1.43 -13.87 -22.23
CA GLU A 264 0.69 -14.94 -21.60
C GLU A 264 0.78 -14.87 -20.08
N VAL A 265 -0.19 -15.51 -19.43
CA VAL A 265 -0.19 -15.75 -17.99
C VAL A 265 -0.31 -17.24 -17.76
N VAL A 266 0.64 -17.81 -17.02
CA VAL A 266 0.58 -19.19 -16.54
C VAL A 266 -0.50 -19.27 -15.47
N GLY A 267 -1.38 -20.25 -15.56
CA GLY A 267 -2.39 -20.52 -14.57
C GLY A 267 -1.89 -21.47 -13.49
N TYR A 268 -2.48 -21.38 -12.31
CA TYR A 268 -2.21 -22.28 -11.19
C TYR A 268 -3.51 -22.78 -10.59
N GLY A 269 -3.48 -24.00 -10.08
CA GLY A 269 -4.58 -24.61 -9.35
C GLY A 269 -4.08 -25.66 -8.37
N PHE A 270 -4.93 -26.06 -7.43
CA PHE A 270 -4.65 -27.21 -6.56
C PHE A 270 -5.96 -27.89 -6.15
N ASP A 271 -5.88 -29.12 -5.66
CA ASP A 271 -7.05 -29.83 -5.13
C ASP A 271 -7.44 -29.26 -3.77
N LEU A 272 -8.40 -28.34 -3.78
CA LEU A 272 -8.89 -27.65 -2.59
C LEU A 272 -9.52 -28.62 -1.58
N ILE A 273 -10.13 -29.72 -2.04
CA ILE A 273 -10.76 -30.71 -1.15
C ILE A 273 -9.68 -31.49 -0.42
N ALA A 274 -8.67 -31.97 -1.14
CA ALA A 274 -7.55 -32.68 -0.54
C ALA A 274 -6.74 -31.78 0.40
N ALA A 275 -6.51 -30.53 0.02
CA ALA A 275 -5.79 -29.55 0.83
C ALA A 275 -6.52 -29.23 2.15
N ASN A 276 -7.84 -29.00 2.10
CA ASN A 276 -8.63 -28.80 3.31
C ASN A 276 -8.66 -30.06 4.21
N ALA A 277 -8.66 -31.25 3.63
CA ALA A 277 -8.57 -32.49 4.41
C ALA A 277 -7.22 -32.65 5.13
N GLN A 278 -6.12 -32.24 4.49
CA GLN A 278 -4.80 -32.22 5.13
C GLN A 278 -4.75 -31.19 6.26
N LEU A 279 -5.27 -29.97 6.00
CA LEU A 279 -5.31 -28.88 6.99
C LEU A 279 -6.12 -29.29 8.23
N ALA A 280 -7.25 -29.97 8.04
CA ALA A 280 -8.11 -30.42 9.16
C ALA A 280 -7.48 -31.49 10.06
N LEU A 281 -6.48 -32.20 9.58
CA LEU A 281 -5.73 -33.21 10.32
C LEU A 281 -4.41 -32.72 10.88
N ALA A 282 -4.02 -31.50 10.55
CA ALA A 282 -2.73 -30.97 10.91
C ALA A 282 -2.70 -30.43 12.35
N GLU A 283 -1.57 -30.64 13.03
CA GLU A 283 -1.33 -30.15 14.38
C GLU A 283 -0.76 -28.71 14.34
N GLU A 284 -0.90 -28.00 15.46
CA GLU A 284 -0.27 -26.68 15.64
C GLU A 284 1.23 -26.71 15.31
N GLY A 285 1.71 -25.72 14.56
CA GLY A 285 3.11 -25.58 14.19
C GLY A 285 3.62 -26.59 13.16
N SER A 286 2.73 -27.40 12.57
CA SER A 286 3.13 -28.27 11.46
C SER A 286 3.28 -27.51 10.15
N VAL A 287 4.03 -28.09 9.22
CA VAL A 287 4.21 -27.59 7.86
C VAL A 287 3.42 -28.49 6.92
N ILE A 288 2.59 -27.89 6.09
CA ILE A 288 1.80 -28.57 5.07
C ILE A 288 2.27 -28.10 3.71
N GLU A 289 2.56 -29.03 2.81
CA GLU A 289 2.89 -28.75 1.41
C GLU A 289 1.73 -29.20 0.51
N ILE A 290 1.22 -28.28 -0.29
CA ILE A 290 0.15 -28.51 -1.24
C ILE A 290 0.75 -28.36 -2.64
N PRO A 291 0.79 -29.41 -3.46
CA PRO A 291 1.31 -29.33 -4.82
C PRO A 291 0.39 -28.49 -5.70
N LEU A 292 0.97 -27.55 -6.46
CA LEU A 292 0.29 -26.76 -7.46
C LEU A 292 0.23 -27.54 -8.79
N GLN A 293 -0.88 -27.40 -9.47
CA GLN A 293 -1.05 -27.78 -10.87
C GLN A 293 -0.74 -26.55 -11.73
N VAL A 294 0.33 -26.60 -12.49
CA VAL A 294 0.67 -25.57 -13.45
C VAL A 294 -0.18 -25.76 -14.70
N ILE A 295 -0.85 -24.70 -15.13
CA ILE A 295 -1.68 -24.68 -16.34
C ILE A 295 -0.99 -23.79 -17.35
N GLU A 296 -0.39 -24.42 -18.35
CA GLU A 296 0.33 -23.72 -19.41
C GLU A 296 -0.65 -23.03 -20.38
N PRO A 297 -0.31 -21.84 -20.88
CA PRO A 297 -1.06 -21.19 -21.95
C PRO A 297 -0.88 -21.94 -23.27
N GLU A 298 -1.89 -21.94 -24.13
CA GLU A 298 -1.82 -22.54 -25.46
C GLU A 298 -0.96 -21.71 -26.44
N ILE A 299 -0.88 -20.39 -26.24
CA ILE A 299 -0.13 -19.46 -27.08
C ILE A 299 0.73 -18.58 -26.17
N THR A 300 2.05 -18.76 -26.27
CA THR A 300 3.02 -17.90 -25.59
C THR A 300 3.25 -16.61 -26.39
N LEU A 301 3.89 -15.61 -25.78
CA LEU A 301 4.36 -14.40 -26.46
C LEU A 301 5.32 -14.75 -27.63
N ALA A 302 6.16 -15.77 -27.41
CA ALA A 302 7.08 -16.26 -28.43
C ALA A 302 6.31 -16.82 -29.64
N ASP A 303 5.29 -17.67 -29.40
CA ASP A 303 4.46 -18.24 -30.47
C ASP A 303 3.66 -17.16 -31.20
N TYR A 304 3.09 -16.21 -30.43
CA TYR A 304 2.37 -15.07 -30.99
C TYR A 304 3.26 -14.26 -31.92
N ASN A 305 4.47 -13.91 -31.45
CA ASN A 305 5.42 -13.11 -32.20
C ASN A 305 5.97 -13.89 -33.43
N ALA A 306 6.29 -15.15 -33.26
CA ALA A 306 6.74 -15.99 -34.39
C ALA A 306 5.69 -16.12 -35.48
N LYS A 307 4.42 -16.09 -35.13
CA LYS A 307 3.30 -16.14 -36.07
C LYS A 307 3.03 -14.82 -36.78
N HIS A 308 3.08 -13.70 -36.03
CA HIS A 308 2.61 -12.40 -36.52
C HIS A 308 3.74 -11.46 -36.93
N PHE A 309 4.96 -11.67 -36.42
CA PHE A 309 6.13 -10.82 -36.67
C PHE A 309 7.40 -11.65 -36.97
N PRO A 310 7.35 -12.59 -37.93
CA PRO A 310 8.46 -13.52 -38.19
C PRO A 310 9.69 -12.85 -38.84
N ASP A 311 9.50 -11.73 -39.52
CA ASP A 311 10.53 -11.11 -40.32
C ASP A 311 10.91 -9.72 -39.80
N VAL A 312 12.17 -9.35 -40.02
CA VAL A 312 12.65 -7.98 -39.88
C VAL A 312 12.41 -7.25 -41.20
N LEU A 313 11.39 -6.40 -41.24
CA LEU A 313 11.03 -5.61 -42.42
C LEU A 313 12.06 -4.51 -42.70
N ALA A 314 12.57 -3.89 -41.64
CA ALA A 314 13.62 -2.87 -41.70
C ALA A 314 14.35 -2.80 -40.36
N SER A 315 15.62 -2.41 -40.37
CA SER A 315 16.37 -2.09 -39.15
C SER A 315 17.33 -0.94 -39.42
N TYR A 316 17.52 -0.10 -38.38
CA TYR A 316 18.43 1.03 -38.44
C TYR A 316 19.06 1.28 -37.07
N ASP A 317 20.39 1.35 -37.04
CA ASP A 317 21.17 1.68 -35.84
C ASP A 317 21.76 3.08 -35.95
N SER A 318 21.50 3.96 -35.01
CA SER A 318 22.07 5.29 -35.00
C SER A 318 22.93 5.53 -33.75
N TRP A 319 24.19 5.92 -33.98
CA TRP A 319 25.12 6.23 -32.91
C TRP A 319 24.77 7.53 -32.21
N HIS A 320 24.91 7.56 -30.88
CA HIS A 320 24.77 8.77 -30.08
C HIS A 320 25.96 9.04 -29.17
N THR A 321 26.19 10.30 -28.85
CA THR A 321 27.23 10.70 -27.89
C THR A 321 26.91 10.17 -26.50
N ASN A 322 27.94 9.70 -25.77
CA ASN A 322 27.80 9.19 -24.40
C ASN A 322 27.58 10.34 -23.41
N ASN A 323 26.37 10.86 -23.37
CA ASN A 323 25.89 11.86 -22.42
C ASN A 323 24.73 11.26 -21.64
N ALA A 324 24.82 11.22 -20.31
CA ALA A 324 23.84 10.56 -19.44
C ALA A 324 22.40 11.10 -19.64
N ASN A 325 22.21 12.42 -19.71
CA ASN A 325 20.89 13.02 -19.93
C ASN A 325 20.33 12.62 -21.30
N ARG A 326 21.16 12.69 -22.35
CA ARG A 326 20.76 12.29 -23.69
C ARG A 326 20.40 10.80 -23.74
N THR A 327 21.23 9.94 -23.16
CA THR A 327 20.96 8.50 -23.09
C THR A 327 19.64 8.22 -22.38
N THR A 328 19.38 8.87 -21.24
CA THR A 328 18.10 8.77 -20.53
C THR A 328 16.91 9.16 -21.43
N ASN A 329 17.00 10.29 -22.14
CA ASN A 329 15.92 10.76 -23.01
C ASN A 329 15.67 9.80 -24.18
N LEU A 330 16.73 9.27 -24.78
CA LEU A 330 16.64 8.30 -25.86
C LEU A 330 16.00 6.98 -25.37
N THR A 331 16.42 6.50 -24.19
CA THR A 331 15.87 5.29 -23.57
C THR A 331 14.37 5.43 -23.31
N LEU A 332 13.95 6.52 -22.64
CA LEU A 332 12.53 6.76 -22.37
C LEU A 332 11.68 6.84 -23.64
N ALA A 333 12.20 7.48 -24.71
CA ALA A 333 11.48 7.54 -25.97
C ALA A 333 11.42 6.19 -26.67
N CYS A 334 12.50 5.40 -26.63
CA CYS A 334 12.52 4.04 -27.18
C CYS A 334 11.57 3.11 -26.40
N GLU A 335 11.58 3.16 -25.07
CA GLU A 335 10.67 2.37 -24.22
C GLU A 335 9.20 2.70 -24.52
N ALA A 336 8.88 3.98 -24.72
CA ALA A 336 7.52 4.40 -25.03
C ALA A 336 6.99 3.86 -26.36
N ILE A 337 7.86 3.68 -27.38
CA ILE A 337 7.45 3.18 -28.70
C ILE A 337 7.67 1.69 -28.88
N ASN A 338 8.50 1.07 -28.03
CA ASN A 338 8.82 -0.36 -28.13
C ASN A 338 7.58 -1.23 -27.93
N GLY A 339 7.40 -2.23 -28.77
CA GLY A 339 6.25 -3.13 -28.74
C GLY A 339 4.97 -2.54 -29.34
N THR A 340 5.00 -1.30 -29.86
CA THR A 340 3.83 -0.71 -30.53
C THR A 340 3.49 -1.51 -31.78
N VAL A 341 2.25 -2.01 -31.84
CA VAL A 341 1.71 -2.73 -32.99
C VAL A 341 0.76 -1.86 -33.78
N LEU A 342 0.95 -1.81 -35.08
CA LEU A 342 0.08 -1.10 -36.03
C LEU A 342 -0.64 -2.10 -36.91
N GLN A 343 -1.96 -2.13 -36.84
CA GLN A 343 -2.79 -2.93 -37.73
C GLN A 343 -2.76 -2.37 -39.15
N PRO A 344 -3.13 -3.15 -40.17
CA PRO A 344 -3.26 -2.68 -41.56
C PRO A 344 -4.10 -1.39 -41.62
N GLY A 345 -3.56 -0.36 -42.26
CA GLY A 345 -4.20 0.94 -42.44
C GLY A 345 -4.08 1.89 -41.24
N GLU A 346 -3.56 1.47 -40.09
CA GLU A 346 -3.37 2.36 -38.94
C GLU A 346 -2.20 3.32 -39.15
N VAL A 347 -2.33 4.49 -38.50
CA VAL A 347 -1.32 5.56 -38.53
C VAL A 347 -0.62 5.62 -37.18
N PHE A 348 0.71 5.55 -37.21
CA PHE A 348 1.56 5.88 -36.09
C PHE A 348 1.74 7.39 -35.98
N SER A 349 1.66 7.93 -34.77
CA SER A 349 2.01 9.31 -34.43
C SER A 349 3.02 9.29 -33.31
N PHE A 350 4.20 9.81 -33.56
CA PHE A 350 5.29 9.80 -32.57
C PHE A 350 4.88 10.59 -31.31
N ASN A 351 4.32 11.78 -31.49
CA ASN A 351 3.89 12.60 -30.36
C ASN A 351 2.75 11.94 -29.57
N THR A 352 1.82 11.24 -30.23
CA THR A 352 0.73 10.55 -29.52
C THR A 352 1.27 9.43 -28.64
N VAL A 353 2.24 8.65 -29.11
CA VAL A 353 2.77 7.49 -28.41
C VAL A 353 3.74 7.91 -27.29
N VAL A 354 4.70 8.81 -27.58
CA VAL A 354 5.70 9.26 -26.61
C VAL A 354 5.11 10.27 -25.61
N GLY A 355 4.17 11.10 -26.08
CA GLY A 355 3.56 12.17 -25.28
C GLY A 355 4.51 13.35 -25.08
N GLU A 356 4.10 14.27 -24.21
CA GLU A 356 4.90 15.42 -23.79
C GLU A 356 6.13 14.97 -22.99
N ARG A 357 7.28 15.60 -23.28
CA ARG A 357 8.57 15.28 -22.68
C ARG A 357 8.81 16.21 -21.50
N THR A 358 8.33 15.79 -20.34
CA THR A 358 8.42 16.62 -19.13
C THR A 358 9.39 16.02 -18.10
N PRO A 359 9.96 16.83 -17.21
CA PRO A 359 10.81 16.36 -16.12
C PRO A 359 10.11 15.33 -15.22
N GLU A 360 8.78 15.45 -15.02
CA GLU A 360 7.97 14.54 -14.22
C GLU A 360 7.93 13.13 -14.81
N LYS A 361 8.02 13.01 -16.14
CA LYS A 361 8.15 11.73 -16.86
C LYS A 361 9.59 11.21 -16.88
N GLY A 362 10.53 11.91 -16.25
CA GLY A 362 11.93 11.51 -16.17
C GLY A 362 12.84 12.09 -17.24
N TYR A 363 12.30 12.87 -18.21
CA TYR A 363 13.11 13.52 -19.24
C TYR A 363 14.06 14.54 -18.64
N LYS A 364 15.27 14.58 -19.17
CA LYS A 364 16.37 15.45 -18.73
C LYS A 364 16.61 16.57 -19.73
N GLU A 365 17.17 17.66 -19.23
CA GLU A 365 17.65 18.74 -20.10
C GLU A 365 18.73 18.23 -21.05
N GLY A 366 18.59 18.55 -22.30
CA GLY A 366 19.54 18.25 -23.36
C GLY A 366 19.57 19.36 -24.40
N ILE A 367 20.63 19.40 -25.17
CA ILE A 367 20.81 20.44 -26.20
C ILE A 367 19.78 20.20 -27.31
N ILE A 368 19.04 21.24 -27.64
CA ILE A 368 18.21 21.37 -28.83
C ILE A 368 18.73 22.53 -29.68
N TYR A 369 18.39 22.54 -30.97
CA TYR A 369 18.68 23.62 -31.87
C TYR A 369 17.45 24.54 -31.96
N ALA A 370 17.60 25.79 -31.51
CA ALA A 370 16.59 26.84 -31.60
C ALA A 370 16.76 27.70 -32.87
N ASP A 371 15.77 28.52 -33.17
CA ASP A 371 15.86 29.51 -34.28
C ASP A 371 17.06 30.46 -34.06
N GLY A 372 17.73 30.81 -35.14
CA GLY A 372 18.93 31.61 -35.09
C GLY A 372 20.23 30.85 -34.83
N GLY A 373 20.23 29.51 -34.84
CA GLY A 373 21.44 28.71 -34.64
C GLY A 373 21.90 28.59 -33.18
N ALA A 374 21.14 29.14 -32.24
CA ALA A 374 21.41 29.02 -30.82
C ALA A 374 21.16 27.59 -30.33
N SER A 375 22.01 27.12 -29.42
CA SER A 375 21.76 25.87 -28.69
C SER A 375 21.07 26.19 -27.39
N GLU A 376 19.90 25.66 -27.17
CA GLU A 376 19.15 25.78 -25.92
C GLU A 376 19.09 24.47 -25.18
N LEU A 377 18.85 24.51 -23.86
CA LEU A 377 18.61 23.36 -23.04
C LEU A 377 17.11 23.18 -22.83
N GLU A 378 16.58 22.05 -23.27
CA GLU A 378 15.18 21.72 -23.09
C GLU A 378 15.04 20.23 -22.68
N ALA A 379 13.96 19.93 -21.93
CA ALA A 379 13.66 18.55 -21.54
C ALA A 379 13.38 17.71 -22.80
N GLY A 380 14.05 16.54 -22.91
CA GLY A 380 13.90 15.66 -24.05
C GLY A 380 14.89 15.92 -25.20
N GLY A 381 15.93 16.72 -24.98
CA GLY A 381 16.99 16.90 -25.99
C GLY A 381 17.56 15.57 -26.45
N GLY A 382 17.60 15.35 -27.76
CA GLY A 382 18.06 14.13 -28.43
C GLY A 382 16.95 13.27 -29.06
N ILE A 383 15.69 13.43 -28.70
CA ILE A 383 14.55 12.59 -29.16
C ILE A 383 14.38 12.59 -30.68
N CYS A 384 14.76 13.66 -31.37
CA CYS A 384 14.74 13.70 -32.83
C CYS A 384 15.61 12.60 -33.47
N GLN A 385 16.60 12.05 -32.76
CA GLN A 385 17.37 10.90 -33.23
C GLN A 385 16.50 9.63 -33.23
N VAL A 386 15.67 9.43 -32.21
CA VAL A 386 14.75 8.26 -32.16
C VAL A 386 13.74 8.36 -33.31
N VAL A 387 13.10 9.51 -33.49
CA VAL A 387 12.11 9.66 -34.58
C VAL A 387 12.76 9.57 -35.98
N SER A 388 14.00 10.04 -36.15
CA SER A 388 14.71 9.85 -37.42
C SER A 388 15.01 8.37 -37.68
N SER A 389 15.32 7.57 -36.65
CA SER A 389 15.50 6.13 -36.79
C SER A 389 14.18 5.43 -37.15
N VAL A 390 13.04 5.86 -36.55
CA VAL A 390 11.69 5.39 -36.95
C VAL A 390 11.40 5.72 -38.41
N TYR A 391 11.73 6.96 -38.85
CA TYR A 391 11.54 7.39 -40.22
C TYR A 391 12.37 6.55 -41.20
N MET A 392 13.63 6.29 -40.88
CA MET A 392 14.49 5.41 -41.69
C MET A 392 13.90 4.01 -41.86
N CYS A 393 13.42 3.40 -40.76
CA CYS A 393 12.76 2.11 -40.82
C CYS A 393 11.45 2.17 -41.63
N ALA A 394 10.65 3.23 -41.48
CA ALA A 394 9.43 3.39 -42.25
C ALA A 394 9.71 3.50 -43.76
N LEU A 395 10.78 4.20 -44.16
CA LEU A 395 11.21 4.28 -45.56
C LEU A 395 11.69 2.94 -46.09
N MET A 396 12.51 2.21 -45.32
CA MET A 396 13.09 0.92 -45.75
C MET A 396 12.05 -0.21 -45.74
N ALA A 397 11.00 -0.11 -44.91
CA ALA A 397 9.86 -1.02 -44.93
C ALA A 397 8.78 -0.63 -45.95
N ASP A 398 9.04 0.34 -46.82
CA ASP A 398 8.16 0.87 -47.89
C ASP A 398 6.79 1.36 -47.38
N LEU A 399 6.73 1.88 -46.14
CA LEU A 399 5.51 2.39 -45.54
C LEU A 399 5.21 3.82 -46.02
N GLN A 400 3.93 4.19 -46.00
CA GLN A 400 3.47 5.53 -46.37
C GLN A 400 3.79 6.56 -45.29
N ILE A 401 4.62 7.54 -45.61
CA ILE A 401 4.84 8.70 -44.76
C ILE A 401 3.64 9.64 -44.84
N VAL A 402 3.03 9.97 -43.70
CA VAL A 402 1.85 10.85 -43.59
C VAL A 402 2.27 12.26 -43.25
N GLU A 403 3.18 12.42 -42.29
CA GLU A 403 3.69 13.72 -41.83
C GLU A 403 5.16 13.61 -41.46
N ARG A 404 5.98 14.48 -42.03
CA ARG A 404 7.41 14.55 -41.71
C ARG A 404 7.92 15.97 -41.96
N GLN A 405 8.71 16.47 -41.04
CA GLN A 405 9.47 17.72 -41.20
C GLN A 405 10.97 17.43 -41.01
N PRO A 406 11.87 17.93 -41.91
CA PRO A 406 13.31 17.86 -41.67
C PRO A 406 13.74 18.84 -40.58
N HIS A 407 14.95 18.61 -40.04
CA HIS A 407 15.58 19.63 -39.19
C HIS A 407 15.93 20.88 -39.97
N MET A 408 16.16 21.98 -39.24
CA MET A 408 16.69 23.22 -39.82
C MET A 408 18.13 23.05 -40.31
N TYR A 409 18.89 22.12 -39.73
CA TYR A 409 20.29 21.81 -40.04
C TYR A 409 20.51 20.32 -40.28
N PRO A 410 21.52 19.93 -41.08
CA PRO A 410 21.91 18.54 -41.20
C PRO A 410 22.30 17.95 -39.83
N VAL A 411 21.86 16.74 -39.55
CA VAL A 411 22.22 15.99 -38.35
C VAL A 411 23.20 14.88 -38.69
N SER A 412 24.01 14.44 -37.73
CA SER A 412 25.09 13.47 -37.97
C SER A 412 24.73 12.00 -37.74
N TYR A 413 23.58 11.72 -37.12
CA TYR A 413 23.16 10.36 -36.73
C TYR A 413 22.29 9.66 -37.76
N VAL A 414 21.95 10.34 -38.87
CA VAL A 414 21.22 9.79 -40.01
C VAL A 414 21.72 10.43 -41.30
N LEU A 415 21.45 9.79 -42.40
CA LEU A 415 21.77 10.30 -43.73
C LEU A 415 21.06 11.63 -43.98
N SER A 416 21.78 12.69 -44.41
CA SER A 416 21.20 13.98 -44.74
C SER A 416 20.04 13.83 -45.72
N GLY A 417 18.92 14.48 -45.45
CA GLY A 417 17.69 14.30 -46.24
C GLY A 417 16.80 13.15 -45.80
N CYS A 418 17.25 12.31 -44.85
CA CYS A 418 16.49 11.21 -44.28
C CYS A 418 16.23 11.36 -42.79
N ASP A 419 16.34 12.58 -42.26
CA ASP A 419 16.04 12.94 -40.89
C ASP A 419 14.57 13.34 -40.69
N ALA A 420 14.08 13.27 -39.45
CA ALA A 420 12.80 13.79 -39.05
C ALA A 420 12.93 14.51 -37.72
N THR A 421 12.20 15.60 -37.54
CA THR A 421 12.11 16.35 -36.28
C THR A 421 10.71 16.31 -35.71
N VAL A 422 10.61 16.40 -34.39
CA VAL A 422 9.35 16.50 -33.66
C VAL A 422 9.46 17.59 -32.59
N TYR A 423 8.36 18.29 -32.39
CA TYR A 423 8.18 19.23 -31.30
C TYR A 423 6.78 19.09 -30.72
N TRP A 424 6.66 18.96 -29.40
CA TRP A 424 5.37 18.72 -28.76
C TRP A 424 4.39 19.87 -29.06
N GLY A 425 3.19 19.48 -29.53
CA GLY A 425 2.13 20.42 -29.83
C GLY A 425 2.27 21.18 -31.16
N ALA A 426 3.39 21.04 -31.89
CA ALA A 426 3.62 21.80 -33.12
C ALA A 426 4.07 20.94 -34.32
N VAL A 427 5.02 20.01 -34.13
CA VAL A 427 5.58 19.19 -35.22
C VAL A 427 5.51 17.73 -34.81
N ASP A 428 4.91 16.90 -35.67
CA ASP A 428 4.80 15.46 -35.45
C ASP A 428 5.45 14.67 -36.60
N PHE A 429 5.73 13.42 -36.32
CA PHE A 429 6.10 12.45 -37.34
C PHE A 429 5.03 11.35 -37.38
N LYS A 430 4.49 11.11 -38.57
CA LYS A 430 3.45 10.10 -38.78
C LYS A 430 3.73 9.25 -40.00
N PHE A 431 3.50 7.95 -39.87
CA PHE A 431 3.49 7.01 -40.99
C PHE A 431 2.30 6.05 -40.86
N LYS A 432 1.89 5.46 -41.97
CA LYS A 432 0.77 4.53 -42.04
C LYS A 432 1.30 3.14 -42.38
N ASN A 433 0.81 2.14 -41.63
CA ASN A 433 1.01 0.74 -42.06
C ASN A 433 0.19 0.48 -43.33
N THR A 434 0.91 0.30 -44.45
CA THR A 434 0.33 0.01 -45.78
C THR A 434 0.34 -1.46 -46.12
N ASN A 435 0.92 -2.31 -45.25
CA ASN A 435 0.94 -3.77 -45.44
C ASN A 435 -0.45 -4.37 -45.15
N GLU A 436 -0.68 -5.56 -45.62
CA GLU A 436 -1.89 -6.34 -45.35
C GLU A 436 -1.86 -6.99 -43.96
N THR A 437 -0.68 -7.08 -43.35
CA THR A 437 -0.43 -7.65 -42.01
C THR A 437 -0.02 -6.59 -40.98
N PRO A 438 -0.17 -6.87 -39.67
CA PRO A 438 0.32 -5.97 -38.66
C PRO A 438 1.84 -5.87 -38.63
N ILE A 439 2.36 -4.71 -38.24
CA ILE A 439 3.78 -4.46 -37.98
C ILE A 439 3.99 -4.10 -36.51
N MET A 440 5.15 -4.46 -35.96
CA MET A 440 5.56 -4.11 -34.61
C MET A 440 6.85 -3.29 -34.62
N ILE A 441 6.89 -2.20 -33.86
CA ILE A 441 8.10 -1.41 -33.62
C ILE A 441 8.89 -2.05 -32.50
N GLN A 442 10.16 -2.34 -32.74
CA GLN A 442 11.12 -2.74 -31.72
C GLN A 442 12.18 -1.65 -31.59
N ALA A 443 12.36 -1.11 -30.37
CA ALA A 443 13.27 -0.02 -30.10
C ALA A 443 14.02 -0.22 -28.79
N SER A 444 15.32 0.05 -28.79
CA SER A 444 16.14 0.00 -27.58
C SER A 444 17.35 0.93 -27.69
N VAL A 445 17.99 1.20 -26.53
CA VAL A 445 19.25 1.94 -26.46
C VAL A 445 20.28 1.07 -25.78
N SER A 446 21.35 0.74 -26.47
CA SER A 446 22.46 -0.03 -25.90
C SER A 446 23.78 0.23 -26.63
N GLY A 447 24.92 0.04 -25.94
CA GLY A 447 26.24 0.14 -26.57
C GLY A 447 26.55 1.48 -27.22
N GLY A 448 25.82 2.56 -26.88
CA GLY A 448 25.97 3.88 -27.52
C GLY A 448 25.17 4.03 -28.81
N TYR A 449 24.22 3.14 -29.07
CA TYR A 449 23.35 3.19 -30.24
C TYR A 449 21.88 3.18 -29.84
N VAL A 450 21.07 3.84 -30.65
CA VAL A 450 19.63 3.61 -30.74
C VAL A 450 19.44 2.53 -31.79
N HIS A 451 18.86 1.40 -31.35
CA HIS A 451 18.49 0.28 -32.22
C HIS A 451 17.00 0.38 -32.53
N MET A 452 16.67 0.36 -33.81
CA MET A 452 15.30 0.45 -34.31
C MET A 452 15.05 -0.66 -35.30
N SER A 453 13.97 -1.42 -35.14
CA SER A 453 13.53 -2.41 -36.10
C SER A 453 12.01 -2.41 -36.23
N PHE A 454 11.54 -2.68 -37.46
CA PHE A 454 10.15 -2.99 -37.72
C PHE A 454 10.03 -4.46 -38.04
N LEU A 455 9.18 -5.15 -37.30
CA LEU A 455 8.92 -6.57 -37.44
C LEU A 455 7.53 -6.78 -38.03
N GLY A 456 7.35 -7.85 -38.82
CA GLY A 456 6.09 -8.17 -39.45
C GLY A 456 6.21 -9.39 -40.33
N VAL A 457 5.26 -9.57 -41.21
CA VAL A 457 5.38 -10.52 -42.34
C VAL A 457 5.93 -9.76 -43.54
N ASN A 458 7.03 -10.21 -44.10
CA ASN A 458 7.57 -9.58 -45.33
C ASN A 458 6.70 -9.93 -46.54
N GLU A 459 5.95 -8.94 -47.03
CA GLU A 459 5.04 -9.06 -48.17
C GLU A 459 5.73 -8.71 -49.51
N HIS A 460 7.02 -8.33 -49.47
CA HIS A 460 7.77 -7.84 -50.62
C HIS A 460 8.84 -8.82 -51.06
N ASP A 461 9.08 -8.88 -52.38
CA ASP A 461 10.16 -9.63 -53.00
C ASP A 461 11.43 -8.77 -53.21
N TYR A 462 11.53 -7.65 -52.51
CA TYR A 462 12.63 -6.68 -52.57
C TYR A 462 13.02 -6.14 -51.19
N THR A 463 14.19 -5.53 -51.15
CA THR A 463 14.71 -4.73 -50.05
C THR A 463 15.01 -3.31 -50.50
N ILE A 464 14.96 -2.35 -49.58
CA ILE A 464 15.21 -0.94 -49.86
C ILE A 464 16.46 -0.46 -49.13
N LYS A 465 17.35 0.23 -49.88
CA LYS A 465 18.48 0.98 -49.30
C LYS A 465 18.29 2.47 -49.59
N MET A 466 18.46 3.28 -48.54
CA MET A 466 18.35 4.72 -48.67
C MET A 466 19.66 5.33 -49.15
N THR A 467 19.59 6.30 -50.08
CA THR A 467 20.68 7.20 -50.43
C THR A 467 20.16 8.65 -50.48
N SER A 468 21.08 9.61 -50.46
CA SER A 468 20.73 11.02 -50.63
C SER A 468 21.77 11.72 -51.50
N GLU A 469 21.34 12.81 -52.12
CA GLU A 469 22.15 13.67 -53.00
C GLU A 469 21.95 15.10 -52.63
N CYS A 470 23.05 15.83 -52.40
CA CYS A 470 23.02 17.29 -52.26
C CYS A 470 22.84 17.91 -53.62
N ILE A 471 21.68 18.48 -53.89
CA ILE A 471 21.34 19.10 -55.17
C ILE A 471 21.61 20.58 -55.19
N GLU A 472 21.71 21.23 -54.06
CA GLU A 472 22.01 22.65 -53.94
C GLU A 472 22.78 22.93 -52.63
N THR A 473 23.79 23.79 -52.74
CA THR A 473 24.52 24.36 -51.61
C THR A 473 24.26 25.86 -51.57
N ILE A 474 23.73 26.33 -50.46
CA ILE A 474 23.35 27.75 -50.24
C ILE A 474 24.39 28.38 -49.33
N PRO A 475 25.41 29.10 -49.89
CA PRO A 475 26.46 29.67 -49.06
C PRO A 475 25.90 30.77 -48.15
N TYR A 476 26.49 30.90 -46.99
CA TYR A 476 26.19 32.02 -46.10
C TYR A 476 26.85 33.30 -46.60
N THR A 477 26.36 34.46 -46.12
CA THR A 477 26.95 35.79 -46.31
C THR A 477 27.37 36.34 -44.97
N GLU A 478 28.21 37.41 -44.98
CA GLU A 478 28.49 38.19 -43.78
C GLU A 478 27.54 39.35 -43.73
N VAL A 479 26.97 39.61 -42.56
CA VAL A 479 26.07 40.71 -42.27
C VAL A 479 26.66 41.52 -41.10
N GLU A 480 26.86 42.82 -41.31
CA GLU A 480 27.32 43.71 -40.24
C GLU A 480 26.13 44.50 -39.69
N ILE A 481 25.95 44.43 -38.37
CA ILE A 481 24.92 45.17 -37.64
C ILE A 481 25.61 46.29 -36.86
N LEU A 482 25.36 47.54 -37.28
CA LEU A 482 25.95 48.71 -36.62
C LEU A 482 25.34 48.91 -35.24
N ASP A 483 26.20 48.98 -34.22
CA ASP A 483 25.87 49.38 -32.86
C ASP A 483 26.69 50.64 -32.53
N GLU A 484 26.03 51.81 -32.60
CA GLU A 484 26.64 53.09 -32.32
C GLU A 484 27.18 53.25 -30.89
N SER A 485 26.78 52.37 -29.97
CA SER A 485 27.28 52.35 -28.59
C SER A 485 28.67 51.72 -28.44
N LYS A 486 29.17 51.05 -29.48
CA LYS A 486 30.46 50.39 -29.48
C LYS A 486 31.59 51.30 -29.94
N PRO A 487 32.80 51.02 -29.54
CA PRO A 487 33.96 51.81 -30.02
C PRO A 487 34.14 51.74 -31.53
N ALA A 488 34.70 52.79 -32.13
CA ALA A 488 35.08 52.78 -33.54
C ALA A 488 36.03 51.62 -33.86
N GLY A 489 35.73 50.86 -34.92
CA GLY A 489 36.48 49.68 -35.34
C GLY A 489 36.18 48.40 -34.52
N TYR A 490 35.19 48.42 -33.60
CA TYR A 490 34.69 47.24 -32.94
C TYR A 490 34.08 46.29 -33.95
N ARG A 491 34.39 44.96 -33.83
CA ARG A 491 33.79 43.92 -34.64
C ARG A 491 33.77 42.62 -33.80
N GLU A 492 32.58 42.16 -33.47
CA GLU A 492 32.37 40.91 -32.70
C GLU A 492 31.37 40.05 -33.46
N GLN A 493 31.71 38.77 -33.63
CA GLN A 493 30.78 37.81 -34.23
C GLN A 493 29.69 37.45 -33.22
N THR A 494 28.45 37.80 -33.54
CA THR A 494 27.27 37.53 -32.70
C THR A 494 26.52 36.28 -33.16
N GLN A 495 26.64 35.91 -34.44
CA GLN A 495 26.07 34.68 -34.97
C GLN A 495 27.12 33.93 -35.82
N ALA A 496 27.29 32.63 -35.48
CA ALA A 496 28.15 31.77 -36.29
C ALA A 496 27.46 31.40 -37.62
N PRO A 497 28.18 31.40 -38.74
CA PRO A 497 27.60 31.09 -40.04
C PRO A 497 27.31 29.59 -40.16
N HIS A 498 26.28 29.27 -40.95
CA HIS A 498 25.98 27.92 -41.39
C HIS A 498 25.59 27.91 -42.87
N THR A 499 26.21 27.07 -43.64
CA THR A 499 25.84 26.85 -45.04
C THR A 499 24.55 26.07 -45.13
N GLY A 500 23.61 26.53 -45.92
CA GLY A 500 22.37 25.81 -46.22
C GLY A 500 22.57 24.77 -47.30
N TYR A 501 21.72 23.77 -47.31
CA TYR A 501 21.77 22.68 -48.25
C TYR A 501 20.37 22.22 -48.66
N VAL A 502 20.23 21.71 -49.88
CA VAL A 502 19.03 21.04 -50.34
C VAL A 502 19.42 19.62 -50.76
N TYR A 503 18.73 18.65 -50.13
CA TYR A 503 18.96 17.24 -50.44
C TYR A 503 17.70 16.56 -51.00
N TRP A 504 17.90 15.69 -52.01
CA TRP A 504 16.95 14.66 -52.36
C TRP A 504 17.34 13.35 -51.72
N SER A 505 16.37 12.67 -51.07
CA SER A 505 16.52 11.27 -50.66
C SER A 505 15.89 10.34 -51.69
N TYR A 506 16.46 9.12 -51.79
CA TYR A 506 16.08 8.13 -52.77
C TYR A 506 15.91 6.77 -52.10
N LYS A 507 14.84 6.03 -52.48
CA LYS A 507 14.66 4.61 -52.23
C LYS A 507 15.30 3.84 -53.39
N ASN A 508 16.30 3.02 -53.08
CA ASN A 508 16.90 2.11 -54.06
C ASN A 508 16.44 0.69 -53.77
N TYR A 509 15.71 0.11 -54.69
CA TYR A 509 15.10 -1.20 -54.56
C TYR A 509 16.06 -2.26 -55.11
N TYR A 510 16.20 -3.35 -54.36
CA TYR A 510 17.01 -4.51 -54.72
C TYR A 510 16.18 -5.78 -54.57
N ASP A 511 16.33 -6.75 -55.44
CA ASP A 511 15.74 -8.07 -55.26
C ASP A 511 16.35 -8.79 -54.03
N LEU A 512 15.78 -9.91 -53.63
CA LEU A 512 16.26 -10.69 -52.47
C LEU A 512 17.67 -11.30 -52.70
N ASN A 513 18.19 -11.29 -53.94
CA ASN A 513 19.56 -11.69 -54.28
C ASN A 513 20.53 -10.49 -54.22
N GLY A 514 20.04 -9.28 -53.97
CA GLY A 514 20.83 -8.07 -53.90
C GLY A 514 21.06 -7.37 -55.24
N ASN A 515 20.37 -7.78 -56.33
CA ASN A 515 20.45 -7.11 -57.61
C ASN A 515 19.61 -5.84 -57.59
N PHE A 516 20.16 -4.76 -58.13
CA PHE A 516 19.47 -3.48 -58.25
C PHE A 516 18.28 -3.57 -59.19
N LEU A 517 17.13 -3.07 -58.78
CA LEU A 517 15.89 -3.06 -59.56
C LEU A 517 15.55 -1.65 -60.08
N ARG A 518 15.47 -0.67 -59.23
CA ARG A 518 15.06 0.69 -59.54
C ARG A 518 15.40 1.67 -58.44
N THR A 519 15.37 2.96 -58.76
CA THR A 519 15.46 4.06 -57.80
C THR A 519 14.20 4.92 -57.89
N GLU A 520 13.69 5.31 -56.75
CA GLU A 520 12.57 6.25 -56.65
C GLU A 520 12.96 7.46 -55.79
N LYS A 521 12.55 8.67 -56.23
CA LYS A 521 12.67 9.87 -55.41
C LYS A 521 11.72 9.78 -54.25
N CYS A 522 12.22 10.05 -53.04
CA CYS A 522 11.46 9.91 -51.81
C CYS A 522 11.00 11.28 -51.26
N ALA A 523 11.96 12.10 -50.85
CA ALA A 523 11.65 13.40 -50.23
C ALA A 523 12.73 14.42 -50.54
N ILE A 524 12.34 15.69 -50.53
CA ILE A 524 13.25 16.82 -50.52
C ILE A 524 13.39 17.39 -49.10
N SER A 525 14.58 17.75 -48.70
CA SER A 525 14.89 18.38 -47.43
C SER A 525 15.71 19.63 -47.64
N GLU A 526 15.24 20.75 -47.13
CA GLU A 526 15.93 22.03 -47.20
C GLU A 526 16.45 22.35 -45.79
N TYR A 527 17.76 22.50 -45.68
CA TYR A 527 18.45 22.96 -44.48
C TYR A 527 18.80 24.41 -44.63
N LYS A 528 18.38 25.24 -43.70
CA LYS A 528 18.53 26.69 -43.77
C LYS A 528 20.00 27.10 -43.67
N LYS A 529 20.38 28.15 -44.44
CA LYS A 529 21.60 28.87 -44.17
C LYS A 529 21.42 29.85 -42.99
N TYR A 530 22.49 30.13 -42.31
CA TYR A 530 22.58 31.26 -41.39
C TYR A 530 23.79 32.11 -41.75
N ASP A 531 23.59 33.41 -41.88
CA ASP A 531 24.64 34.34 -42.21
C ASP A 531 25.53 34.60 -40.98
N ALA A 532 26.81 34.88 -41.19
CA ALA A 532 27.68 35.35 -40.14
C ALA A 532 27.26 36.77 -39.75
N GLU A 533 26.76 36.93 -38.52
CA GLU A 533 26.43 38.28 -38.05
C GLU A 533 27.55 38.81 -37.18
N TYR A 534 27.93 40.05 -37.49
CA TYR A 534 28.92 40.77 -36.72
C TYR A 534 28.31 42.07 -36.18
N THR A 535 28.38 42.28 -34.90
CA THR A 535 28.13 43.61 -34.34
C THR A 535 29.37 44.50 -34.59
N VAL A 536 29.19 45.59 -35.30
CA VAL A 536 30.28 46.51 -35.63
C VAL A 536 30.02 47.87 -35.01
N GLY A 537 31.07 48.50 -34.52
CA GLY A 537 31.04 49.90 -34.11
C GLY A 537 31.11 50.84 -35.31
N PRO A 538 30.94 52.14 -35.10
CA PRO A 538 31.12 53.16 -36.16
C PRO A 538 32.46 53.00 -36.89
N ALA A 539 32.48 53.31 -38.17
CA ALA A 539 33.73 53.29 -38.93
C ALA A 539 34.80 54.11 -38.22
N ALA A 540 36.00 53.59 -38.10
CA ALA A 540 37.12 54.34 -37.59
C ALA A 540 37.29 55.53 -38.55
N ALA A 541 37.39 56.76 -38.02
CA ALA A 541 37.68 57.90 -38.83
C ALA A 541 38.94 57.65 -39.67
N GLU A 542 38.84 57.71 -40.98
CA GLU A 542 40.02 57.67 -41.83
C GLU A 542 41.03 58.65 -41.26
N PRO A 543 42.31 58.26 -41.09
CA PRO A 543 43.32 59.25 -40.73
C PRO A 543 43.35 60.31 -41.80
N GLU A 544 43.06 61.55 -41.43
CA GLU A 544 43.24 62.69 -42.33
C GLU A 544 44.66 62.62 -42.94
N GLU A 545 44.71 62.44 -44.26
CA GLU A 545 45.99 62.57 -44.95
C GLU A 545 46.59 63.92 -44.54
N PRO A 546 47.89 64.00 -44.14
CA PRO A 546 48.49 65.21 -43.76
C PRO A 546 48.46 66.15 -44.99
N GLU A 547 47.82 67.31 -44.89
CA GLU A 547 47.90 68.37 -45.90
C GLU A 547 49.37 68.63 -46.27
N GLU A 548 49.76 68.28 -47.50
CA GLU A 548 51.04 68.66 -48.04
C GLU A 548 51.14 70.17 -48.07
N GLY A 549 51.77 70.73 -47.00
CA GLY A 549 52.21 72.12 -46.99
C GLY A 549 53.21 72.36 -48.13
N GLY A 550 52.70 73.05 -49.15
CA GLY A 550 53.53 73.47 -50.28
C GLY A 550 54.71 74.29 -49.89
N SER A 551 55.91 73.80 -50.10
CA SER A 551 57.09 74.60 -50.40
C SER A 551 57.83 74.01 -51.58
N GLY A 552 57.68 74.66 -52.71
CA GLY A 552 58.36 74.33 -53.94
C GLY A 552 59.87 74.41 -53.81
N PHE A 553 60.50 73.35 -54.21
CA PHE A 553 61.86 73.38 -54.76
C PHE A 553 61.85 72.40 -55.94
N GLY A 554 61.94 73.06 -57.14
CA GLY A 554 62.10 72.29 -58.35
C GLY A 554 63.46 71.60 -58.42
N PHE A 555 63.46 70.36 -58.75
CA PHE A 555 64.57 69.63 -59.30
C PHE A 555 64.08 68.86 -60.52
N SER A 556 64.64 69.23 -61.70
CA SER A 556 64.44 68.58 -62.99
C SER A 556 65.19 67.24 -62.98
N TRP A 557 64.51 66.12 -63.30
CA TRP A 557 65.08 64.79 -63.55
C TRP A 557 65.37 64.64 -65.05
N ASP A 558 66.33 65.42 -65.60
CA ASP A 558 66.90 65.21 -66.90
C ASP A 558 68.40 65.07 -66.85
N ASP A 559 68.95 64.21 -66.11
CA ASP A 559 70.37 63.82 -66.21
C ASP A 559 70.63 62.48 -65.48
N TRP A 560 70.33 61.38 -66.14
CA TRP A 560 71.07 60.09 -65.96
C TRP A 560 70.55 59.07 -66.95
N ILE A 561 70.73 59.27 -68.25
CA ILE A 561 70.90 58.25 -69.25
C ILE A 561 72.33 58.31 -69.66
N THR A 562 73.12 57.32 -69.33
CA THR A 562 74.14 56.58 -70.15
C THR A 562 74.99 55.71 -69.24
N ALA A 563 74.83 54.52 -69.32
CA ALA A 563 75.65 53.35 -69.74
C ALA A 563 76.96 53.07 -68.95
N PRO A 564 77.57 51.87 -69.01
CA PRO A 564 77.22 50.75 -69.78
C PRO A 564 76.74 49.56 -68.99
#